data_f6f6a80f86fabdeee7ff47050f354e1e
#
_entry.id   f6f6a80f86fabdeee7ff47050f354e1e
#
_cell.length_a   1.000
_cell.length_b   1.000
_cell.length_c   1.000
_cell.angle_alpha   90.00
_cell.angle_beta   90.00
_cell.angle_gamma   90.00
#
_symmetry.space_group_name_H-M   'P 1'
#
loop_
_entity.id
_entity.type
_entity.pdbx_description
1 polymer ?
#
loop_
_entity_poly.entity_id
_entity_poly.type
_entity_poly.pdbx_seq_one_letter_code
_entity_poly.pdbx_strand_id
1 'polypeptide(L)'
;MLWIGANTDYNTNFPLPEVLRMDKAPLEYQYFKGKVPKDSDVHGFYNLKDKTIYIRGEYPIEHPWSQGLILHELLHYVQDMNNVKFKCVAEMEKDVWPLQKKYLKEVHNFDWNYDQLWYMTISSCGEY
;
A
#
# COMPACT_ATOMS: atom_id res chain seq x y z
N MET A 1 -7.86 6.37 8.80
CA MET A 1 -8.16 7.63 8.09
C MET A 1 -7.77 8.89 8.86
N LEU A 2 -8.00 8.95 10.17
CA LEU A 2 -7.60 10.13 10.96
C LEU A 2 -6.10 10.41 10.86
N TRP A 3 -5.28 9.37 10.96
CA TRP A 3 -3.82 9.54 10.85
C TRP A 3 -3.42 10.08 9.47
N ILE A 4 -4.02 9.56 8.40
CA ILE A 4 -3.75 10.03 7.04
C ILE A 4 -4.15 11.49 6.89
N GLY A 5 -5.33 11.87 7.40
CA GLY A 5 -5.77 13.26 7.36
C GLY A 5 -4.86 14.22 8.12
N ALA A 6 -4.27 13.75 9.22
CA ALA A 6 -3.36 14.57 10.02
C ALA A 6 -1.96 14.68 9.41
N ASN A 7 -1.57 13.76 8.52
CA ASN A 7 -0.21 13.67 7.99
C ASN A 7 -0.11 13.90 6.48
N THR A 8 -1.21 14.22 5.81
CA THR A 8 -1.25 14.53 4.39
C THR A 8 -2.21 15.70 4.13
N ASP A 9 -2.15 16.23 2.92
CA ASP A 9 -3.09 17.27 2.47
C ASP A 9 -4.30 16.69 1.74
N TYR A 10 -4.42 15.37 1.70
CA TYR A 10 -5.55 14.71 1.03
C TYR A 10 -6.85 14.90 1.80
N ASN A 11 -7.95 15.02 1.06
CA ASN A 11 -9.27 14.89 1.63
C ASN A 11 -9.49 13.42 2.00
N THR A 12 -9.83 13.15 3.26
CA THR A 12 -10.07 11.78 3.76
C THR A 12 -11.54 11.53 4.12
N ASN A 13 -12.44 12.43 3.72
CA ASN A 13 -13.87 12.33 4.03
C ASN A 13 -14.58 11.38 3.05
N PHE A 14 -14.17 10.11 3.06
CA PHE A 14 -14.75 9.04 2.24
C PHE A 14 -15.03 7.83 3.12
N PRO A 15 -15.97 6.95 2.72
CA PRO A 15 -16.18 5.70 3.44
C PRO A 15 -14.90 4.86 3.43
N LEU A 16 -14.67 4.10 4.51
CA LEU A 16 -13.56 3.17 4.54
C LEU A 16 -13.78 2.07 3.50
N PRO A 17 -12.74 1.72 2.74
CA PRO A 17 -12.85 0.60 1.80
C PRO A 17 -12.88 -0.73 2.53
N GLU A 18 -13.40 -1.76 1.88
CA GLU A 18 -13.32 -3.11 2.41
C GLU A 18 -11.87 -3.60 2.38
N VAL A 19 -11.47 -4.34 3.42
CA VAL A 19 -10.14 -4.94 3.52
C VAL A 19 -10.33 -6.44 3.63
N LEU A 20 -9.76 -7.19 2.66
CA LEU A 20 -9.84 -8.64 2.63
C LEU A 20 -8.45 -9.24 2.85
N ARG A 21 -8.38 -10.22 3.74
CA ARG A 21 -7.14 -10.97 4.00
C ARG A 21 -7.18 -12.27 3.22
N MET A 22 -6.07 -12.58 2.53
CA MET A 22 -5.97 -13.76 1.68
C MET A 22 -4.63 -14.44 1.87
N ASP A 23 -4.58 -15.74 1.59
CA ASP A 23 -3.31 -16.46 1.50
C ASP A 23 -2.52 -15.98 0.27
N LYS A 24 -1.22 -16.25 0.27
CA LYS A 24 -0.31 -15.78 -0.79
C LYS A 24 -0.79 -16.18 -2.19
N ALA A 25 -1.08 -17.45 -2.41
CA ALA A 25 -1.42 -17.94 -3.74
C ALA A 25 -2.70 -17.32 -4.32
N PRO A 26 -3.83 -17.30 -3.60
CA PRO A 26 -5.02 -16.62 -4.11
C PRO A 26 -4.83 -15.13 -4.31
N LEU A 27 -4.10 -14.46 -3.42
CA LEU A 27 -3.85 -13.03 -3.52
C LEU A 27 -3.04 -12.69 -4.77
N GLU A 28 -1.98 -13.43 -5.01
CA GLU A 28 -1.13 -13.22 -6.19
C GLU A 28 -1.86 -13.58 -7.48
N TYR A 29 -2.66 -14.63 -7.45
CA TYR A 29 -3.50 -14.99 -8.60
C TYR A 29 -4.41 -13.82 -9.00
N GLN A 30 -5.03 -13.19 -8.02
CA GLN A 30 -5.92 -12.06 -8.28
C GLN A 30 -5.15 -10.82 -8.76
N TYR A 31 -4.00 -10.52 -8.14
CA TYR A 31 -3.18 -9.37 -8.51
C TYR A 31 -2.66 -9.48 -9.94
N PHE A 32 -2.15 -10.65 -10.33
CA PHE A 32 -1.59 -10.88 -11.67
C PHE A 32 -2.61 -11.41 -12.68
N LYS A 33 -3.88 -11.53 -12.30
CA LYS A 33 -4.96 -12.05 -13.15
C LYS A 33 -4.64 -13.43 -13.72
N GLY A 34 -4.12 -14.31 -12.88
CA GLY A 34 -3.79 -15.69 -13.22
C GLY A 34 -2.40 -15.93 -13.77
N LYS A 35 -1.68 -14.89 -14.16
CA LYS A 35 -0.32 -15.02 -14.73
C LYS A 35 0.74 -14.68 -13.70
N VAL A 36 0.83 -15.49 -12.65
CA VAL A 36 1.72 -15.25 -11.52
C VAL A 36 3.17 -15.53 -11.89
N PRO A 37 4.09 -14.54 -11.77
CA PRO A 37 5.51 -14.79 -11.97
C PRO A 37 6.07 -15.77 -10.95
N LYS A 38 7.12 -16.51 -11.32
CA LYS A 38 7.69 -17.57 -10.50
C LYS A 38 8.17 -17.09 -9.12
N ASP A 39 8.80 -15.94 -9.08
CA ASP A 39 9.41 -15.41 -7.87
C ASP A 39 8.63 -14.21 -7.30
N SER A 40 7.31 -14.21 -7.49
CA SER A 40 6.47 -13.12 -6.99
C SER A 40 6.38 -13.13 -5.47
N ASP A 41 6.26 -11.94 -4.88
CA ASP A 41 6.13 -11.76 -3.43
C ASP A 41 5.26 -10.54 -3.13
N VAL A 42 4.00 -10.62 -3.51
CA VAL A 42 3.04 -9.52 -3.29
C VAL A 42 2.46 -9.64 -1.89
N HIS A 43 2.57 -8.58 -1.09
CA HIS A 43 2.05 -8.54 0.28
C HIS A 43 0.65 -7.94 0.35
N GLY A 44 0.29 -7.09 -0.60
CA GLY A 44 -1.02 -6.49 -0.65
C GLY A 44 -1.17 -5.62 -1.90
N PHE A 45 -2.41 -5.25 -2.19
CA PHE A 45 -2.69 -4.29 -3.26
C PHE A 45 -4.06 -3.66 -3.06
N TYR A 46 -4.24 -2.49 -3.68
CA TYR A 46 -5.52 -1.81 -3.78
C TYR A 46 -6.07 -1.98 -5.19
N ASN A 47 -7.28 -2.49 -5.31
CA ASN A 47 -7.92 -2.70 -6.62
C ASN A 47 -8.77 -1.47 -6.97
N LEU A 48 -8.39 -0.79 -8.05
CA LEU A 48 -9.07 0.43 -8.52
C LEU A 48 -10.51 0.18 -8.98
N LYS A 49 -10.80 -1.02 -9.48
CA LYS A 49 -12.12 -1.35 -10.01
C LYS A 49 -13.16 -1.56 -8.91
N ASP A 50 -12.84 -2.39 -7.92
CA ASP A 50 -13.78 -2.71 -6.84
C ASP A 50 -13.57 -1.90 -5.58
N LYS A 51 -12.56 -1.00 -5.57
CA LYS A 51 -12.24 -0.13 -4.43
C LYS A 51 -11.98 -0.92 -3.16
N THR A 52 -11.38 -2.10 -3.29
CA THR A 52 -11.12 -3.01 -2.19
C THR A 52 -9.63 -3.18 -1.96
N ILE A 53 -9.24 -3.32 -0.71
CA ILE A 53 -7.87 -3.58 -0.29
C ILE A 53 -7.71 -5.06 -0.02
N TYR A 54 -6.66 -5.66 -0.57
CA TYR A 54 -6.32 -7.07 -0.36
C TYR A 54 -4.95 -7.15 0.31
N ILE A 55 -4.85 -7.89 1.42
CA ILE A 55 -3.57 -8.08 2.13
C ILE A 55 -3.33 -9.55 2.44
N ARG A 56 -2.05 -9.92 2.58
CA ARG A 56 -1.69 -11.27 3.00
C ARG A 56 -2.02 -11.49 4.47
N GLY A 57 -2.56 -12.66 4.78
CA GLY A 57 -2.95 -13.04 6.12
C GLY A 57 -1.88 -13.75 6.94
N GLU A 58 -0.59 -13.53 6.67
CA GLU A 58 0.51 -14.20 7.37
C GLU A 58 0.58 -13.83 8.85
N TYR A 59 0.25 -12.59 9.17
CA TYR A 59 0.26 -12.09 10.55
C TYR A 59 -1.14 -11.75 10.99
N PRO A 60 -1.42 -11.78 12.31
CA PRO A 60 -2.68 -11.27 12.83
C PRO A 60 -2.92 -9.83 12.38
N ILE A 61 -4.19 -9.43 12.28
CA ILE A 61 -4.52 -8.09 11.79
C ILE A 61 -3.97 -6.99 12.69
N GLU A 62 -3.81 -7.27 14.00
CA GLU A 62 -3.27 -6.33 14.98
C GLU A 62 -1.75 -6.17 14.90
N HIS A 63 -1.06 -7.09 14.20
CA HIS A 63 0.39 -7.02 14.09
C HIS A 63 0.81 -5.73 13.36
N PRO A 64 1.85 -5.03 13.83
CA PRO A 64 2.28 -3.77 13.22
C PRO A 64 2.49 -3.88 11.71
N TRP A 65 3.05 -4.98 11.22
CA TRP A 65 3.26 -5.17 9.78
C TRP A 65 1.96 -5.21 9.00
N SER A 66 0.94 -5.92 9.51
CA SER A 66 -0.39 -5.94 8.88
C SER A 66 -1.01 -4.56 8.87
N GLN A 67 -0.91 -3.82 9.98
CA GLN A 67 -1.42 -2.46 10.07
C GLN A 67 -0.71 -1.52 9.09
N GLY A 68 0.60 -1.70 8.92
CA GLY A 68 1.39 -0.94 7.95
C GLY A 68 0.97 -1.23 6.51
N LEU A 69 0.70 -2.49 6.18
CA LEU A 69 0.20 -2.87 4.86
C LEU A 69 -1.17 -2.26 4.58
N ILE A 70 -2.06 -2.28 5.57
CA ILE A 70 -3.38 -1.65 5.44
C ILE A 70 -3.22 -0.16 5.20
N LEU A 71 -2.38 0.52 5.96
CA LEU A 71 -2.13 1.94 5.77
C LEU A 71 -1.58 2.23 4.38
N HIS A 72 -0.63 1.43 3.90
CA HIS A 72 -0.06 1.56 2.56
C HIS A 72 -1.15 1.55 1.49
N GLU A 73 -2.04 0.56 1.55
CA GLU A 73 -3.11 0.44 0.57
C GLU A 73 -4.21 1.48 0.77
N LEU A 74 -4.46 1.91 2.02
CA LEU A 74 -5.37 3.03 2.29
C LEU A 74 -4.86 4.33 1.68
N LEU A 75 -3.54 4.56 1.66
CA LEU A 75 -2.97 5.72 0.99
C LEU A 75 -3.25 5.69 -0.50
N HIS A 76 -3.15 4.54 -1.15
CA HIS A 76 -3.52 4.39 -2.55
C HIS A 76 -5.02 4.64 -2.78
N TYR A 77 -5.86 4.16 -1.87
CA TYR A 77 -7.30 4.44 -1.91
C TYR A 77 -7.57 5.96 -1.84
N VAL A 78 -6.91 6.64 -0.90
CA VAL A 78 -7.07 8.08 -0.73
C VAL A 78 -6.56 8.84 -1.96
N GLN A 79 -5.43 8.43 -2.53
CA GLN A 79 -4.93 9.00 -3.79
C GLN A 79 -5.96 8.84 -4.91
N ASP A 80 -6.55 7.66 -5.05
CA ASP A 80 -7.58 7.37 -6.04
C ASP A 80 -8.81 8.26 -5.85
N MET A 81 -9.32 8.33 -4.61
CA MET A 81 -10.51 9.13 -4.29
C MET A 81 -10.28 10.63 -4.44
N ASN A 82 -9.04 11.09 -4.34
CA ASN A 82 -8.66 12.49 -4.60
C ASN A 82 -8.35 12.75 -6.07
N ASN A 83 -8.48 11.76 -6.93
CA ASN A 83 -8.22 11.86 -8.38
C ASN A 83 -6.81 12.36 -8.69
N VAL A 84 -5.82 11.96 -7.90
CA VAL A 84 -4.44 12.34 -8.11
C VAL A 84 -3.92 11.71 -9.41
N LYS A 85 -3.26 12.51 -10.23
CA LYS A 85 -2.70 12.05 -11.50
C LYS A 85 -1.23 11.75 -11.34
N PHE A 86 -0.82 10.58 -11.80
CA PHE A 86 0.57 10.13 -11.74
C PHE A 86 1.09 9.86 -13.15
N LYS A 87 2.39 10.09 -13.36
CA LYS A 87 3.03 9.79 -14.64
C LYS A 87 3.07 8.29 -14.92
N CYS A 88 3.23 7.50 -13.86
CA CYS A 88 3.28 6.05 -13.96
C CYS A 88 2.86 5.46 -12.59
N VAL A 89 2.64 4.14 -12.57
CA VAL A 89 2.24 3.44 -11.34
C VAL A 89 3.30 3.60 -10.24
N ALA A 90 4.58 3.59 -10.61
CA ALA A 90 5.68 3.72 -9.64
C ALA A 90 5.65 5.07 -8.89
N GLU A 91 5.22 6.14 -9.54
CA GLU A 91 5.14 7.45 -8.89
C GLU A 91 4.18 7.47 -7.71
N MET A 92 3.16 6.59 -7.71
CA MET A 92 2.22 6.46 -6.61
C MET A 92 2.91 6.05 -5.30
N GLU A 93 4.00 5.32 -5.40
CA GLU A 93 4.75 4.79 -4.24
C GLU A 93 5.65 5.84 -3.58
N LYS A 94 5.93 6.92 -4.26
CA LYS A 94 6.92 7.91 -3.82
C LYS A 94 6.64 8.46 -2.42
N ASP A 95 5.38 8.80 -2.14
CA ASP A 95 4.99 9.35 -0.85
C ASP A 95 4.51 8.25 0.10
N VAL A 96 4.04 7.13 -0.43
CA VAL A 96 3.43 6.06 0.37
C VAL A 96 4.47 5.36 1.27
N TRP A 97 5.65 5.07 0.73
CA TRP A 97 6.69 4.37 1.52
C TRP A 97 7.17 5.20 2.73
N PRO A 98 7.53 6.48 2.57
CA PRO A 98 7.89 7.30 3.72
C PRO A 98 6.77 7.45 4.74
N LEU A 99 5.53 7.57 4.28
CA LEU A 99 4.38 7.67 5.16
C LEU A 99 4.12 6.37 5.93
N GLN A 100 4.27 5.22 5.27
CA GLN A 100 4.15 3.93 5.94
C GLN A 100 5.22 3.78 7.02
N LYS A 101 6.47 4.16 6.73
CA LYS A 101 7.54 4.14 7.71
C LYS A 101 7.22 5.02 8.92
N LYS A 102 6.75 6.23 8.66
CA LYS A 102 6.36 7.18 9.71
C LYS A 102 5.24 6.62 10.59
N TYR A 103 4.20 6.06 9.96
CA TYR A 103 3.08 5.46 10.67
C TYR A 103 3.53 4.32 11.57
N LEU A 104 4.35 3.41 11.05
CA LEU A 104 4.84 2.27 11.82
C LEU A 104 5.63 2.74 13.04
N LYS A 105 6.45 3.78 12.89
CA LYS A 105 7.23 4.31 14.01
C LYS A 105 6.36 5.03 15.03
N GLU A 106 5.46 5.92 14.59
CA GLU A 106 4.67 6.76 15.49
C GLU A 106 3.58 5.95 16.22
N VAL A 107 2.88 5.07 15.51
CA VAL A 107 1.73 4.37 16.06
C VAL A 107 2.13 3.06 16.75
N HIS A 108 3.10 2.33 16.18
CA HIS A 108 3.47 1.00 16.65
C HIS A 108 4.86 0.90 17.23
N ASN A 109 5.64 1.99 17.21
CA ASN A 109 7.06 1.99 17.62
C ASN A 109 7.84 0.89 16.90
N PHE A 110 7.53 0.67 15.63
CA PHE A 110 8.10 -0.37 14.79
C PHE A 110 9.04 0.28 13.77
N ASP A 111 10.32 -0.14 13.77
CA ASP A 111 11.33 0.40 12.86
C ASP A 111 11.34 -0.41 11.56
N TRP A 112 10.96 0.25 10.47
CA TRP A 112 11.01 -0.35 9.13
C TRP A 112 12.04 0.40 8.29
N ASN A 113 13.16 -0.27 8.03
CA ASN A 113 14.27 0.30 7.26
C ASN A 113 14.31 -0.35 5.88
N TYR A 114 13.62 0.26 4.92
CA TYR A 114 13.65 -0.22 3.55
C TYR A 114 14.91 0.26 2.83
N ASP A 115 15.34 -0.49 1.80
CA ASP A 115 16.50 -0.14 0.98
C ASP A 115 16.22 1.12 0.17
N GLN A 116 17.05 2.16 0.34
CA GLN A 116 16.85 3.45 -0.34
C GLN A 116 17.02 3.33 -1.86
N LEU A 117 17.96 2.52 -2.32
CA LEU A 117 18.14 2.32 -3.76
C LEU A 117 16.94 1.61 -4.37
N TRP A 118 16.45 0.59 -3.68
CA TRP A 118 15.23 -0.11 -4.12
C TRP A 118 14.05 0.83 -4.17
N TYR A 119 13.86 1.62 -3.10
CA TYR A 119 12.79 2.61 -3.04
C TYR A 119 12.86 3.60 -4.20
N MET A 120 14.05 4.15 -4.46
CA MET A 120 14.24 5.10 -5.58
C MET A 120 13.91 4.45 -6.91
N THR A 121 14.26 3.18 -7.09
CA THR A 121 13.98 2.43 -8.31
C THR A 121 12.49 2.23 -8.53
N ILE A 122 11.78 1.73 -7.51
CA ILE A 122 10.35 1.40 -7.65
C ILE A 122 9.43 2.61 -7.61
N SER A 123 9.92 3.76 -7.12
CA SER A 123 9.13 4.99 -7.03
C SER A 123 9.40 5.98 -8.16
N SER A 124 10.23 5.60 -9.12
CA SER A 124 10.58 6.43 -10.28
C SER A 124 9.99 5.85 -11.56
N CYS A 125 9.65 6.72 -12.49
CA CYS A 125 9.02 6.33 -13.75
C CYS A 125 10.01 5.85 -14.83
N GLY A 126 11.16 5.38 -14.46
CA GLY A 126 12.12 4.79 -15.40
C GLY A 126 12.89 5.80 -16.24
N GLU A 127 12.88 7.05 -15.88
CA GLU A 127 13.66 8.11 -16.53
C GLU A 127 14.99 8.24 -15.80
N TYR A 128 15.91 7.35 -16.10
CA TYR A 128 17.23 7.35 -15.49
C TYR A 128 18.24 8.07 -16.35
#